data_39bca0fa7481242ea24c86da7551d82a
#
_entry.id   39bca0fa7481242ea24c86da7551d82a
#
_cell.length_a   1.000
_cell.length_b   1.000
_cell.length_c   1.000
_cell.angle_alpha   90.00
_cell.angle_beta   90.00
_cell.angle_gamma   90.00
#
_symmetry.space_group_name_H-M   'P 1'
#
loop_
_entity.id
_entity.type
_entity.pdbx_description
1 polymer ?
#
loop_
_entity_poly.entity_id
_entity_poly.type
_entity_poly.pdbx_seq_one_letter_code
_entity_poly.pdbx_strand_id
1 'polypeptide(L)'
;MEGDVFWIKLFCVNPARNLENCLEKGSCAVFFSATLLPLHYYRHLFSTHEDDYAICAQSPFSREKRCLLIGTDVSSKYTRRGYEEYRKIAAYIARMANTHPGNYMVFFPSHRLLQDVYQIYEQEFAMPHIESLCQSASMTEAEREEFLNKFEKHEKGLVGFCVMGGSFSEGIDLLGER
;
A
#
# COMPACT_ATOMS: atom_id res chain seq x y z
N MET A 1 9.86 -38.78 16.49
CA MET A 1 9.03 -38.98 15.27
C MET A 1 8.32 -37.66 15.07
N GLU A 2 8.84 -36.80 14.19
CA GLU A 2 8.14 -35.59 13.72
C GLU A 2 7.05 -36.08 12.77
N GLY A 3 5.79 -35.88 13.15
CA GLY A 3 4.67 -36.20 12.30
C GLY A 3 4.56 -35.22 11.14
N ASP A 4 4.56 -35.71 9.92
CA ASP A 4 4.32 -34.91 8.72
C ASP A 4 2.95 -34.22 8.84
N VAL A 5 2.96 -32.89 8.91
CA VAL A 5 1.72 -32.09 8.93
C VAL A 5 1.21 -31.98 7.50
N PHE A 6 0.05 -32.57 7.23
CA PHE A 6 -0.62 -32.51 5.95
C PHE A 6 -1.67 -31.40 5.94
N TRP A 7 -1.60 -30.51 4.94
CA TRP A 7 -2.53 -29.40 4.77
C TRP A 7 -3.35 -29.56 3.49
N ILE A 8 -4.67 -29.45 3.59
CA ILE A 8 -5.57 -29.33 2.44
C ILE A 8 -6.20 -27.92 2.51
N LYS A 9 -6.08 -27.15 1.42
CA LYS A 9 -6.73 -25.86 1.27
C LYS A 9 -7.73 -25.91 0.12
N LEU A 10 -9.01 -25.70 0.42
CA LEU A 10 -10.04 -25.44 -0.59
C LEU A 10 -9.95 -23.98 -1.02
N PHE A 11 -9.85 -23.75 -2.32
CA PHE A 11 -9.77 -22.40 -2.89
C PHE A 11 -10.87 -22.19 -3.92
N CYS A 12 -11.71 -21.16 -3.72
CA CYS A 12 -12.75 -20.78 -4.66
C CYS A 12 -12.13 -19.92 -5.77
N VAL A 13 -11.99 -20.48 -6.96
CA VAL A 13 -11.39 -19.78 -8.12
C VAL A 13 -12.35 -18.76 -8.73
N ASN A 14 -13.65 -19.08 -8.78
CA ASN A 14 -14.69 -18.18 -9.28
C ASN A 14 -15.88 -18.18 -8.31
N PRO A 15 -16.14 -17.08 -7.60
CA PRO A 15 -17.22 -16.96 -6.63
C PRO A 15 -18.58 -16.59 -7.25
N ALA A 16 -18.70 -16.31 -8.55
CA ALA A 16 -19.88 -15.74 -9.19
C ALA A 16 -21.18 -16.48 -8.81
N ARG A 17 -21.18 -17.82 -8.93
CA ARG A 17 -22.33 -18.64 -8.62
C ARG A 17 -22.76 -18.61 -7.14
N ASN A 18 -21.77 -18.51 -6.23
CA ASN A 18 -22.05 -18.38 -4.80
C ASN A 18 -22.59 -16.99 -4.46
N LEU A 19 -22.05 -15.96 -5.11
CA LEU A 19 -22.53 -14.59 -4.98
C LEU A 19 -23.95 -14.43 -5.50
N GLU A 20 -24.27 -15.00 -6.65
CA GLU A 20 -25.61 -14.99 -7.24
C GLU A 20 -26.68 -15.45 -6.25
N ASN A 21 -26.48 -16.58 -5.56
CA ASN A 21 -27.39 -17.09 -4.51
C ASN A 21 -27.59 -16.09 -3.36
N CYS A 22 -26.62 -15.22 -3.11
CA CYS A 22 -26.72 -14.17 -2.10
C CYS A 22 -27.44 -12.93 -2.64
N LEU A 23 -27.16 -12.57 -3.90
CA LEU A 23 -27.70 -11.39 -4.56
C LEU A 23 -29.18 -11.54 -4.92
N GLU A 24 -29.65 -12.75 -5.24
CA GLU A 24 -31.07 -13.06 -5.48
C GLU A 24 -31.98 -12.71 -4.28
N LYS A 25 -31.43 -12.55 -3.08
CA LYS A 25 -32.19 -12.12 -1.89
C LYS A 25 -32.46 -10.61 -1.85
N GLY A 26 -31.76 -9.84 -2.70
CA GLY A 26 -31.89 -8.40 -2.83
C GLY A 26 -32.57 -7.98 -4.12
N SER A 27 -33.01 -6.74 -4.19
CA SER A 27 -33.62 -6.18 -5.44
C SER A 27 -32.56 -5.77 -6.46
N CYS A 28 -31.37 -5.37 -6.02
CA CYS A 28 -30.22 -5.02 -6.85
C CYS A 28 -28.94 -5.03 -6.04
N ALA A 29 -27.80 -5.06 -6.73
CA ALA A 29 -26.47 -4.92 -6.13
C ALA A 29 -25.61 -3.98 -6.96
N VAL A 30 -24.78 -3.19 -6.28
CA VAL A 30 -23.79 -2.30 -6.90
C VAL A 30 -22.41 -2.61 -6.33
N PHE A 31 -21.50 -3.04 -7.19
CA PHE A 31 -20.08 -3.24 -6.85
C PHE A 31 -19.29 -2.05 -7.36
N PHE A 32 -18.47 -1.46 -6.50
CA PHE A 32 -17.62 -0.33 -6.89
C PHE A 32 -16.25 -0.39 -6.23
N SER A 33 -15.23 -0.01 -7.00
CA SER A 33 -13.86 0.18 -6.52
C SER A 33 -13.07 0.97 -7.56
N ALA A 34 -12.03 1.66 -7.15
CA ALA A 34 -11.07 2.30 -8.04
C ALA A 34 -10.22 1.28 -8.83
N THR A 35 -10.17 0.02 -8.42
CA THR A 35 -9.28 -1.03 -8.94
C THR A 35 -10.00 -2.20 -9.60
N LEU A 36 -11.28 -2.07 -9.98
CA LEU A 36 -12.04 -3.09 -10.75
C LEU A 36 -11.59 -3.12 -12.23
N LEU A 37 -10.30 -3.33 -12.46
CA LEU A 37 -9.71 -3.39 -13.79
C LEU A 37 -8.88 -4.68 -13.96
N PRO A 38 -8.99 -5.41 -15.08
CA PRO A 38 -9.88 -5.18 -16.23
C PRO A 38 -11.36 -5.48 -15.89
N LEU A 39 -12.26 -4.63 -16.37
CA LEU A 39 -13.68 -4.67 -16.01
C LEU A 39 -14.35 -6.01 -16.32
N HIS A 40 -14.04 -6.62 -17.49
CA HIS A 40 -14.58 -7.91 -17.92
C HIS A 40 -14.23 -9.05 -16.95
N TYR A 41 -13.02 -9.03 -16.35
CA TYR A 41 -12.59 -10.04 -15.40
C TYR A 41 -13.44 -10.01 -14.12
N TYR A 42 -13.63 -8.82 -13.54
CA TYR A 42 -14.43 -8.66 -12.32
C TYR A 42 -15.92 -8.93 -12.56
N ARG A 43 -16.44 -8.54 -13.74
CA ARG A 43 -17.81 -8.87 -14.12
C ARG A 43 -18.05 -10.39 -14.06
N HIS A 44 -17.15 -11.20 -14.63
CA HIS A 44 -17.25 -12.67 -14.57
C HIS A 44 -17.06 -13.25 -13.16
N LEU A 45 -16.44 -12.52 -12.25
CA LEU A 45 -16.30 -12.95 -10.84
C LEU A 45 -17.52 -12.60 -9.99
N PHE A 46 -18.27 -11.55 -10.35
CA PHE A 46 -19.38 -11.06 -9.55
C PHE A 46 -20.74 -11.52 -10.04
N SER A 47 -20.89 -11.84 -11.32
CA SER A 47 -22.15 -12.21 -11.92
C SER A 47 -22.01 -13.33 -12.96
N THR A 48 -23.10 -14.08 -13.13
CA THR A 48 -23.29 -15.05 -14.22
C THR A 48 -24.12 -14.45 -15.37
N HIS A 49 -24.69 -13.26 -15.19
CA HIS A 49 -25.56 -12.59 -16.17
C HIS A 49 -24.75 -11.75 -17.16
N GLU A 50 -25.05 -11.91 -18.45
CA GLU A 50 -24.38 -11.16 -19.51
C GLU A 50 -24.89 -9.71 -19.63
N ASP A 51 -26.10 -9.45 -19.13
CA ASP A 51 -26.79 -8.16 -19.23
C ASP A 51 -26.43 -7.17 -18.10
N ASP A 52 -25.58 -7.59 -17.15
CA ASP A 52 -25.18 -6.71 -16.07
C ASP A 52 -24.35 -5.53 -16.57
N TYR A 53 -24.73 -4.35 -16.12
CA TYR A 53 -24.09 -3.10 -16.51
C TYR A 53 -22.75 -2.92 -15.80
N ALA A 54 -21.80 -2.35 -16.53
CA ALA A 54 -20.52 -1.95 -16.00
C ALA A 54 -20.20 -0.53 -16.48
N ILE A 55 -19.87 0.35 -15.53
CA ILE A 55 -19.56 1.76 -15.78
C ILE A 55 -18.13 2.03 -15.36
N CYS A 56 -17.36 2.67 -16.23
CA CYS A 56 -16.04 3.18 -15.89
C CYS A 56 -16.13 4.71 -15.76
N ALA A 57 -16.06 5.20 -14.52
CA ALA A 57 -15.96 6.62 -14.25
C ALA A 57 -14.52 7.10 -14.44
N GLN A 58 -14.34 8.22 -15.11
CA GLN A 58 -13.02 8.83 -15.23
C GLN A 58 -12.57 9.43 -13.90
N SER A 59 -11.28 9.33 -13.61
CA SER A 59 -10.69 9.95 -12.42
C SER A 59 -10.86 11.48 -12.48
N PRO A 60 -11.34 12.13 -11.40
CA PRO A 60 -11.38 13.59 -11.31
C PRO A 60 -10.00 14.22 -11.15
N PHE A 61 -8.98 13.40 -10.82
CA PHE A 61 -7.61 13.88 -10.63
C PHE A 61 -6.87 14.03 -11.95
N SER A 62 -6.39 15.24 -12.23
CA SER A 62 -5.60 15.52 -13.44
C SER A 62 -4.27 14.77 -13.43
N ARG A 63 -3.95 14.12 -14.55
CA ARG A 63 -2.66 13.44 -14.74
C ARG A 63 -1.47 14.40 -14.73
N GLU A 64 -1.67 15.66 -15.09
CA GLU A 64 -0.65 16.70 -15.12
C GLU A 64 -0.14 17.09 -13.73
N LYS A 65 -0.97 16.86 -12.70
CA LYS A 65 -0.60 17.09 -11.29
C LYS A 65 0.16 15.93 -10.67
N ARG A 66 0.44 14.87 -11.42
CA ARG A 66 1.13 13.68 -10.93
C ARG A 66 2.56 13.63 -11.46
N CYS A 67 3.55 13.67 -10.56
CA CYS A 67 4.94 13.35 -10.89
C CYS A 67 5.19 11.85 -10.60
N LEU A 68 5.60 11.10 -11.63
CA LEU A 68 5.98 9.69 -11.50
C LEU A 68 7.47 9.54 -11.82
N LEU A 69 8.24 9.13 -10.82
CA LEU A 69 9.68 8.86 -10.96
C LEU A 69 9.94 7.36 -10.77
N ILE A 70 10.81 6.78 -11.58
CA ILE A 70 11.16 5.36 -11.51
C ILE A 70 12.66 5.24 -11.31
N GLY A 71 13.09 4.75 -10.14
CA GLY A 71 14.47 4.38 -9.87
C GLY A 71 14.82 3.05 -10.56
N THR A 72 15.75 3.07 -11.51
CA THR A 72 16.12 1.89 -12.30
C THR A 72 17.31 1.11 -11.73
N ASP A 73 18.03 1.70 -10.80
CA ASP A 73 19.23 1.15 -10.16
C ASP A 73 18.98 0.49 -8.79
N VAL A 74 17.74 0.53 -8.30
CA VAL A 74 17.30 -0.10 -7.05
C VAL A 74 16.25 -1.18 -7.31
N SER A 75 16.12 -2.15 -6.39
CA SER A 75 15.16 -3.23 -6.51
C SER A 75 14.73 -3.81 -5.17
N SER A 76 13.45 -4.15 -5.03
CA SER A 76 12.92 -4.89 -3.89
C SER A 76 12.98 -6.42 -4.06
N LYS A 77 13.52 -6.93 -5.19
CA LYS A 77 13.62 -8.37 -5.47
C LYS A 77 14.42 -9.09 -4.39
N TYR A 78 13.90 -10.24 -3.95
CA TYR A 78 14.55 -11.03 -2.89
C TYR A 78 16.00 -11.39 -3.20
N THR A 79 16.30 -11.73 -4.46
CA THR A 79 17.65 -12.12 -4.91
C THR A 79 18.67 -10.97 -4.95
N ARG A 80 18.21 -9.71 -4.86
CA ARG A 80 19.07 -8.52 -4.83
C ARG A 80 19.19 -7.91 -3.43
N ARG A 81 18.48 -8.48 -2.44
CA ARG A 81 18.48 -7.97 -1.07
C ARG A 81 19.85 -8.06 -0.42
N GLY A 82 20.26 -6.98 0.23
CA GLY A 82 21.52 -6.86 0.94
C GLY A 82 21.81 -5.41 1.30
N TYR A 83 22.82 -5.18 2.13
CA TYR A 83 23.18 -3.86 2.65
C TYR A 83 23.30 -2.79 1.57
N GLU A 84 24.02 -3.05 0.48
CA GLU A 84 24.24 -2.07 -0.60
C GLU A 84 22.92 -1.65 -1.29
N GLU A 85 22.00 -2.61 -1.48
CA GLU A 85 20.71 -2.31 -2.09
C GLU A 85 19.83 -1.51 -1.13
N TYR A 86 19.81 -1.89 0.15
CA TYR A 86 19.06 -1.19 1.18
C TYR A 86 19.58 0.23 1.40
N ARG A 87 20.91 0.41 1.37
CA ARG A 87 21.55 1.70 1.47
C ARG A 87 21.19 2.63 0.31
N LYS A 88 21.11 2.11 -0.91
CA LYS A 88 20.64 2.90 -2.06
C LYS A 88 19.19 3.34 -1.89
N ILE A 89 18.31 2.43 -1.45
CA ILE A 89 16.91 2.76 -1.20
C ILE A 89 16.81 3.85 -0.12
N ALA A 90 17.52 3.71 0.99
CA ALA A 90 17.56 4.71 2.06
C ALA A 90 18.09 6.07 1.57
N ALA A 91 19.12 6.07 0.71
CA ALA A 91 19.66 7.29 0.11
C ALA A 91 18.66 7.99 -0.82
N TYR A 92 17.85 7.24 -1.58
CA TYR A 92 16.76 7.81 -2.38
C TYR A 92 15.71 8.49 -1.51
N ILE A 93 15.28 7.84 -0.44
CA ILE A 93 14.30 8.40 0.52
C ILE A 93 14.84 9.70 1.11
N ALA A 94 16.07 9.68 1.60
CA ALA A 94 16.71 10.86 2.18
C ALA A 94 16.84 12.02 1.20
N ARG A 95 17.24 11.74 -0.04
CA ARG A 95 17.35 12.77 -1.10
C ARG A 95 16.00 13.38 -1.41
N MET A 96 14.95 12.58 -1.55
CA MET A 96 13.60 13.10 -1.82
C MET A 96 13.14 14.00 -0.68
N ALA A 97 13.22 13.55 0.55
CA ALA A 97 12.78 14.28 1.73
C ALA A 97 13.58 15.58 1.96
N ASN A 98 14.87 15.58 1.62
CA ASN A 98 15.73 16.77 1.76
C ASN A 98 15.58 17.78 0.61
N THR A 99 15.26 17.31 -0.59
CA THR A 99 15.18 18.19 -1.77
C THR A 99 13.89 19.01 -1.79
N HIS A 100 12.82 18.44 -1.34
CA HIS A 100 11.52 19.11 -1.30
C HIS A 100 10.89 18.93 0.10
N PRO A 101 10.78 20.00 0.89
CA PRO A 101 10.12 19.93 2.20
C PRO A 101 8.68 19.44 2.06
N GLY A 102 8.30 18.46 2.84
CA GLY A 102 6.97 17.86 2.78
C GLY A 102 6.89 16.58 3.62
N ASN A 103 5.73 15.95 3.61
CA ASN A 103 5.49 14.70 4.30
C ASN A 103 5.49 13.54 3.29
N TYR A 104 6.18 12.47 3.61
CA TYR A 104 6.40 11.33 2.72
C TYR A 104 5.96 10.04 3.38
N MET A 105 5.20 9.21 2.66
CA MET A 105 4.93 7.83 3.02
C MET A 105 5.69 6.90 2.08
N VAL A 106 6.52 6.03 2.63
CA VAL A 106 7.35 5.08 1.89
C VAL A 106 6.82 3.68 2.15
N PHE A 107 6.39 2.98 1.09
CA PHE A 107 5.76 1.68 1.19
C PHE A 107 6.69 0.55 0.77
N PHE A 108 6.81 -0.45 1.63
CA PHE A 108 7.64 -1.63 1.44
C PHE A 108 6.80 -2.90 1.25
N PRO A 109 7.28 -3.89 0.47
CA PRO A 109 6.55 -5.14 0.26
C PRO A 109 6.55 -6.09 1.47
N SER A 110 7.31 -5.80 2.53
CA SER A 110 7.34 -6.60 3.76
C SER A 110 7.93 -5.83 4.93
N HIS A 111 7.50 -6.16 6.15
CA HIS A 111 8.06 -5.60 7.39
C HIS A 111 9.58 -5.83 7.50
N ARG A 112 10.09 -6.97 7.06
CA ARG A 112 11.53 -7.25 7.11
C ARG A 112 12.33 -6.25 6.27
N LEU A 113 11.93 -6.03 5.01
CA LEU A 113 12.61 -5.07 4.14
C LEU A 113 12.49 -3.64 4.67
N LEU A 114 11.31 -3.29 5.20
CA LEU A 114 11.08 -2.02 5.86
C LEU A 114 12.08 -1.80 6.99
N GLN A 115 12.21 -2.75 7.92
CA GLN A 115 13.10 -2.64 9.07
C GLN A 115 14.58 -2.56 8.65
N ASP A 116 15.00 -3.39 7.70
CA ASP A 116 16.37 -3.40 7.20
C ASP A 116 16.76 -2.02 6.58
N VAL A 117 15.86 -1.43 5.78
CA VAL A 117 16.09 -0.12 5.16
C VAL A 117 15.97 1.01 6.19
N TYR A 118 14.99 0.94 7.10
CA TYR A 118 14.79 1.94 8.15
C TYR A 118 16.01 2.07 9.07
N GLN A 119 16.60 0.95 9.50
CA GLN A 119 17.82 0.96 10.32
C GLN A 119 18.98 1.67 9.62
N ILE A 120 19.19 1.41 8.33
CA ILE A 120 20.25 2.08 7.56
C ILE A 120 19.92 3.57 7.38
N TYR A 121 18.65 3.91 7.14
CA TYR A 121 18.21 5.30 7.05
C TYR A 121 18.52 6.06 8.33
N GLU A 122 18.14 5.53 9.49
CA GLU A 122 18.40 6.15 10.79
C GLU A 122 19.90 6.31 11.09
N GLN A 123 20.71 5.32 10.73
CA GLN A 123 22.15 5.32 11.05
C GLN A 123 22.96 6.23 10.14
N GLU A 124 22.61 6.32 8.84
CA GLU A 124 23.45 6.96 7.84
C GLU A 124 22.84 8.23 7.21
N PHE A 125 21.52 8.35 7.24
CA PHE A 125 20.82 9.36 6.44
C PHE A 125 19.83 10.22 7.24
N ALA A 126 19.58 9.91 8.50
CA ALA A 126 18.68 10.70 9.35
C ALA A 126 19.13 12.16 9.45
N MET A 127 18.19 13.07 9.30
CA MET A 127 18.45 14.51 9.32
C MET A 127 17.71 15.16 10.48
N PRO A 128 18.34 16.11 11.22
CA PRO A 128 17.73 16.73 12.41
C PRO A 128 16.42 17.47 12.15
N HIS A 129 16.16 17.87 10.91
CA HIS A 129 14.96 18.62 10.51
C HIS A 129 13.87 17.73 9.88
N ILE A 130 14.12 16.42 9.76
CA ILE A 130 13.17 15.44 9.23
C ILE A 130 12.90 14.41 10.32
N GLU A 131 11.65 14.30 10.75
CA GLU A 131 11.22 13.22 11.66
C GLU A 131 10.94 11.96 10.85
N SER A 132 11.35 10.82 11.35
CA SER A 132 11.04 9.51 10.76
C SER A 132 10.14 8.69 11.66
N LEU A 133 9.16 8.02 11.07
CA LEU A 133 8.24 7.11 11.73
C LEU A 133 8.32 5.74 11.08
N CYS A 134 8.30 4.69 11.88
CA CYS A 134 8.34 3.32 11.39
C CYS A 134 7.11 2.54 11.84
N GLN A 135 6.37 1.96 10.89
CA GLN A 135 5.25 1.09 11.19
C GLN A 135 5.72 -0.18 11.92
N SER A 136 5.17 -0.42 13.11
CA SER A 136 5.34 -1.68 13.83
C SER A 136 4.52 -2.81 13.20
N ALA A 137 4.99 -4.05 13.32
CA ALA A 137 4.26 -5.22 12.85
C ALA A 137 2.97 -5.52 13.64
N SER A 138 2.86 -5.01 14.87
CA SER A 138 1.76 -5.24 15.81
C SER A 138 1.17 -3.93 16.33
N MET A 139 0.88 -2.97 15.43
CA MET A 139 0.24 -1.72 15.83
C MET A 139 -1.22 -1.95 16.25
N THR A 140 -1.57 -1.38 17.40
CA THR A 140 -2.96 -1.20 17.83
C THR A 140 -3.65 -0.12 16.99
N GLU A 141 -4.97 -0.05 17.04
CA GLU A 141 -5.72 1.01 16.33
C GLU A 141 -5.36 2.41 16.86
N ALA A 142 -5.15 2.55 18.17
CA ALA A 142 -4.73 3.83 18.77
C ALA A 142 -3.34 4.29 18.28
N GLU A 143 -2.37 3.37 18.18
CA GLU A 143 -1.03 3.69 17.65
C GLU A 143 -1.09 4.04 16.16
N ARG A 144 -1.98 3.40 15.41
CA ARG A 144 -2.23 3.73 14.01
C ARG A 144 -2.80 5.14 13.85
N GLU A 145 -3.78 5.49 14.66
CA GLU A 145 -4.38 6.83 14.67
C GLU A 145 -3.35 7.89 15.08
N GLU A 146 -2.51 7.61 16.07
CA GLU A 146 -1.41 8.49 16.47
C GLU A 146 -0.40 8.70 15.32
N PHE A 147 -0.04 7.62 14.61
CA PHE A 147 0.84 7.69 13.45
C PHE A 147 0.28 8.62 12.37
N LEU A 148 -1.01 8.49 12.02
CA LEU A 148 -1.68 9.34 11.04
C LEU A 148 -1.81 10.79 11.51
N ASN A 149 -2.14 11.00 12.78
CA ASN A 149 -2.25 12.33 13.39
C ASN A 149 -0.94 13.11 13.33
N LYS A 150 0.22 12.43 13.31
CA LYS A 150 1.50 13.09 13.11
C LYS A 150 1.61 13.68 11.71
N PHE A 151 1.11 13.01 10.68
CA PHE A 151 1.05 13.58 9.33
C PHE A 151 0.10 14.77 9.21
N GLU A 152 -0.93 14.81 10.06
CA GLU A 152 -1.88 15.94 10.07
C GLU A 152 -1.33 17.20 10.72
N LYS A 153 -0.50 17.08 11.74
CA LYS A 153 -0.07 18.17 12.62
C LYS A 153 1.35 18.68 12.31
N HIS A 154 2.04 18.05 11.36
CA HIS A 154 3.48 18.28 11.22
C HIS A 154 3.80 19.53 10.38
N GLU A 155 4.47 20.49 10.99
CA GLU A 155 5.04 21.68 10.31
C GLU A 155 6.41 21.41 9.66
N LYS A 156 7.04 20.27 10.00
CA LYS A 156 8.38 19.87 9.51
C LYS A 156 8.26 18.67 8.58
N GLY A 157 9.30 18.39 7.80
CA GLY A 157 9.36 17.21 6.97
C GLY A 157 9.20 15.92 7.80
N LEU A 158 8.31 15.05 7.38
CA LEU A 158 8.02 13.78 8.03
C LEU A 158 8.14 12.64 7.02
N VAL A 159 8.83 11.56 7.40
CA VAL A 159 8.95 10.35 6.59
C VAL A 159 8.38 9.16 7.35
N GLY A 160 7.26 8.61 6.88
CA GLY A 160 6.64 7.40 7.42
C GLY A 160 7.02 6.17 6.61
N PHE A 161 7.62 5.18 7.25
CA PHE A 161 7.96 3.89 6.67
C PHE A 161 6.81 2.90 6.93
N CYS A 162 6.13 2.47 5.88
CA CYS A 162 4.91 1.67 5.93
C CYS A 162 5.03 0.38 5.10
N VAL A 163 4.13 -0.56 5.31
CA VAL A 163 4.06 -1.81 4.53
C VAL A 163 2.88 -1.78 3.57
N MET A 164 3.09 -2.19 2.32
CA MET A 164 2.04 -2.37 1.32
C MET A 164 1.02 -3.43 1.79
N GLY A 165 -0.26 -3.21 1.52
CA GLY A 165 -1.33 -4.11 1.94
C GLY A 165 -1.60 -4.11 3.45
N GLY A 166 -0.89 -3.26 4.21
CA GLY A 166 -1.12 -3.02 5.63
C GLY A 166 -2.13 -1.90 5.88
N SER A 167 -2.24 -1.53 7.15
CA SER A 167 -3.23 -0.55 7.65
C SER A 167 -3.14 0.84 7.01
N PHE A 168 -2.00 1.18 6.39
CA PHE A 168 -1.76 2.50 5.78
C PHE A 168 -1.78 2.48 4.24
N SER A 169 -2.06 1.33 3.61
CA SER A 169 -2.04 1.23 2.15
C SER A 169 -3.34 1.66 1.48
N GLU A 170 -4.44 1.69 2.24
CA GLU A 170 -5.76 2.07 1.76
C GLU A 170 -6.52 2.87 2.84
N GLY A 171 -7.44 3.73 2.39
CA GLY A 171 -8.35 4.45 3.29
C GLY A 171 -7.68 5.57 4.10
N ILE A 172 -6.54 6.09 3.66
CA ILE A 172 -5.93 7.29 4.24
C ILE A 172 -6.38 8.50 3.44
N ASP A 173 -7.00 9.44 4.12
CA ASP A 173 -7.38 10.74 3.56
C ASP A 173 -6.62 11.85 4.34
N LEU A 174 -5.58 12.39 3.71
CA LEU A 174 -4.80 13.49 4.26
C LEU A 174 -5.25 14.78 3.59
N LEU A 175 -6.06 15.56 4.30
CA LEU A 175 -6.63 16.82 3.80
C LEU A 175 -5.62 17.96 3.87
N GLY A 176 -5.63 18.85 2.86
CA GLY A 176 -4.83 20.07 2.80
C GLY A 176 -3.55 19.97 1.96
N GLU A 177 -2.64 20.94 2.14
CA GLU A 177 -1.32 21.02 1.47
C GLU A 177 -0.27 20.19 2.24
N ARG A 178 -0.44 18.88 2.30
CA ARG A 178 0.39 18.01 3.15
C ARG A 178 1.15 16.99 2.36
#